data_c95d81739fbc87a84d84141fbcea7a82
#
_entry.id   c95d81739fbc87a84d84141fbcea7a82
#
_cell.length_a   1.000
_cell.length_b   1.000
_cell.length_c   1.000
_cell.angle_alpha   90.00
_cell.angle_beta   90.00
_cell.angle_gamma   90.00
#
_symmetry.space_group_name_H-M   'P 1'
#
loop_
_entity.id
_entity.type
_entity.pdbx_description
1 polymer ?
#
loop_
_entity_poly.entity_id
_entity_poly.type
_entity_poly.pdbx_seq_one_letter_code
_entity_poly.pdbx_strand_id
1 'polypeptide(L)'
;MIAQITSKSTFRQSFTALVSSFLIALTGFADKASADEVLDARVQKFLDGHAREWRDMNVPYQDGMILHDIIVDRGFTRAFEIGTSTGHSTIWIAWALSKTGGTLATVEIDERRYETARENIAMAGLTDYVEFILGDAHEIVPALEGTYDFVFSDADKGWYINYFDDMYPKLTDNACFIAHNVGESRFQSARSWEAEYLEHVRKAPDMLTIVHPDARNGIAMTCKEVNGGLGAVEDR
;
A
#
# COMPACT_ATOMS: atom_id res chain seq x y z
N MET A 1 -33.98 -33.85 -58.89
CA MET A 1 -35.00 -33.25 -58.04
C MET A 1 -34.33 -32.62 -56.83
N ILE A 2 -34.38 -31.40 -56.78
CA ILE A 2 -33.85 -30.28 -56.04
C ILE A 2 -33.84 -30.52 -54.52
N ALA A 3 -32.68 -30.36 -53.83
CA ALA A 3 -32.62 -30.05 -52.41
C ALA A 3 -31.91 -28.70 -52.25
N GLN A 4 -32.68 -27.68 -51.84
CA GLN A 4 -32.19 -26.33 -51.60
C GLN A 4 -31.56 -26.22 -50.20
N ILE A 5 -30.47 -25.52 -50.18
CA ILE A 5 -29.64 -25.09 -49.09
C ILE A 5 -30.37 -24.03 -48.25
N THR A 6 -30.45 -24.22 -46.94
CA THR A 6 -30.69 -23.17 -45.94
C THR A 6 -29.54 -23.02 -45.00
N SER A 7 -28.57 -22.20 -45.38
CA SER A 7 -27.45 -21.80 -44.51
C SER A 7 -27.28 -20.28 -44.60
N LYS A 8 -28.11 -19.51 -43.90
CA LYS A 8 -27.93 -18.04 -43.74
C LYS A 8 -28.30 -17.48 -42.36
N SER A 9 -28.65 -18.30 -41.36
CA SER A 9 -29.12 -17.74 -40.07
C SER A 9 -28.09 -17.81 -38.95
N THR A 10 -27.10 -18.69 -38.99
CA THR A 10 -26.12 -18.90 -37.91
C THR A 10 -25.00 -17.86 -37.89
N PHE A 11 -24.67 -17.23 -39.02
CA PHE A 11 -23.56 -16.26 -39.08
C PHE A 11 -23.93 -14.88 -38.51
N ARG A 12 -25.20 -14.51 -38.53
CA ARG A 12 -25.68 -13.21 -38.02
C ARG A 12 -25.80 -13.14 -36.49
N GLN A 13 -26.09 -14.27 -35.84
CA GLN A 13 -26.23 -14.31 -34.38
C GLN A 13 -24.86 -14.27 -33.64
N SER A 14 -23.83 -14.89 -34.23
CA SER A 14 -22.48 -14.87 -33.65
C SER A 14 -21.81 -13.49 -33.70
N PHE A 15 -22.09 -12.68 -34.75
CA PHE A 15 -21.52 -11.35 -34.89
C PHE A 15 -22.15 -10.35 -33.93
N THR A 16 -23.45 -10.46 -33.65
CA THR A 16 -24.16 -9.56 -32.72
C THR A 16 -23.74 -9.83 -31.27
N ALA A 17 -23.48 -11.08 -30.88
CA ALA A 17 -23.03 -11.44 -29.57
C ALA A 17 -21.58 -10.95 -29.27
N LEU A 18 -20.69 -11.03 -30.28
CA LEU A 18 -19.32 -10.53 -30.16
C LEU A 18 -19.24 -9.00 -30.03
N VAL A 19 -20.04 -8.29 -30.81
CA VAL A 19 -20.08 -6.81 -30.76
C VAL A 19 -20.69 -6.32 -29.45
N SER A 20 -21.73 -6.98 -28.92
CA SER A 20 -22.33 -6.63 -27.64
C SER A 20 -21.36 -6.87 -26.47
N SER A 21 -20.62 -7.99 -26.47
CA SER A 21 -19.62 -8.27 -25.42
C SER A 21 -18.46 -7.29 -25.45
N PHE A 22 -18.04 -6.85 -26.63
CA PHE A 22 -16.98 -5.85 -26.78
C PHE A 22 -17.42 -4.44 -26.36
N LEU A 23 -18.68 -4.08 -26.64
CA LEU A 23 -19.24 -2.79 -26.24
C LEU A 23 -19.43 -2.69 -24.72
N ILE A 24 -19.89 -3.78 -24.07
CA ILE A 24 -20.03 -3.85 -22.60
C ILE A 24 -18.66 -3.77 -21.91
N ALA A 25 -17.63 -4.39 -22.46
CA ALA A 25 -16.28 -4.28 -21.93
C ALA A 25 -15.73 -2.85 -22.03
N LEU A 26 -15.93 -2.16 -23.17
CA LEU A 26 -15.50 -0.78 -23.38
C LEU A 26 -16.21 0.21 -22.46
N THR A 27 -17.51 0.05 -22.20
CA THR A 27 -18.24 0.92 -21.27
C THR A 27 -17.77 0.70 -19.82
N GLY A 28 -17.53 -0.54 -19.40
CA GLY A 28 -17.02 -0.85 -18.07
C GLY A 28 -15.63 -0.27 -17.81
N PHE A 29 -14.74 -0.22 -18.80
CA PHE A 29 -13.43 0.44 -18.68
C PHE A 29 -13.54 1.96 -18.59
N ALA A 30 -14.42 2.57 -19.38
CA ALA A 30 -14.64 4.03 -19.34
C ALA A 30 -15.28 4.47 -18.01
N ASP A 31 -16.22 3.70 -17.47
CA ASP A 31 -16.87 3.98 -16.18
C ASP A 31 -15.88 3.84 -15.01
N LYS A 32 -15.01 2.83 -15.04
CA LYS A 32 -13.96 2.65 -14.02
C LYS A 32 -12.95 3.78 -14.06
N ALA A 33 -12.42 4.15 -15.22
CA ALA A 33 -11.47 5.26 -15.36
C ALA A 33 -12.05 6.58 -14.84
N SER A 34 -13.33 6.85 -15.11
CA SER A 34 -14.03 8.04 -14.58
C SER A 34 -14.19 7.98 -13.06
N ALA A 35 -14.45 6.81 -12.47
CA ALA A 35 -14.56 6.64 -11.02
C ALA A 35 -13.21 6.83 -10.33
N ASP A 36 -12.13 6.32 -10.93
CA ASP A 36 -10.78 6.47 -10.42
C ASP A 36 -10.34 7.96 -10.43
N GLU A 37 -10.63 8.70 -11.50
CA GLU A 37 -10.34 10.14 -11.57
C GLU A 37 -11.13 10.96 -10.53
N VAL A 38 -12.37 10.61 -10.26
CA VAL A 38 -13.20 11.26 -9.22
C VAL A 38 -12.64 11.01 -7.84
N LEU A 39 -12.20 9.77 -7.56
CA LEU A 39 -11.57 9.42 -6.29
C LEU A 39 -10.25 10.18 -6.12
N ASP A 40 -9.41 10.23 -7.16
CA ASP A 40 -8.14 10.96 -7.12
C ASP A 40 -8.34 12.43 -6.79
N ALA A 41 -9.24 13.08 -7.49
CA ALA A 41 -9.56 14.49 -7.23
C ALA A 41 -10.07 14.72 -5.79
N ARG A 42 -10.83 13.76 -5.24
CA ARG A 42 -11.33 13.83 -3.87
C ARG A 42 -10.22 13.67 -2.84
N VAL A 43 -9.35 12.66 -3.00
CA VAL A 43 -8.23 12.40 -2.10
C VAL A 43 -7.25 13.56 -2.13
N GLN A 44 -6.87 14.03 -3.33
CA GLN A 44 -5.96 15.16 -3.48
C GLN A 44 -6.52 16.42 -2.82
N LYS A 45 -7.80 16.73 -3.06
CA LYS A 45 -8.45 17.88 -2.43
C LYS A 45 -8.48 17.76 -0.91
N PHE A 46 -8.68 16.57 -0.38
CA PHE A 46 -8.67 16.33 1.06
C PHE A 46 -7.27 16.57 1.64
N LEU A 47 -6.22 15.96 1.05
CA LEU A 47 -4.84 16.14 1.47
C LEU A 47 -4.38 17.60 1.43
N ASP A 48 -4.69 18.32 0.34
CA ASP A 48 -4.34 19.74 0.19
C ASP A 48 -5.07 20.62 1.19
N GLY A 49 -6.36 20.34 1.42
CA GLY A 49 -7.19 21.07 2.38
C GLY A 49 -6.72 20.94 3.81
N HIS A 50 -6.14 19.81 4.16
CA HIS A 50 -5.70 19.46 5.52
C HIS A 50 -4.16 19.52 5.68
N ALA A 51 -3.41 20.02 4.71
CA ALA A 51 -1.93 19.99 4.70
C ALA A 51 -1.27 20.62 5.95
N ARG A 52 -1.97 21.48 6.70
CA ARG A 52 -1.48 22.11 7.93
C ARG A 52 -1.98 21.47 9.22
N GLU A 53 -2.82 20.45 9.12
CA GLU A 53 -3.49 19.79 10.25
C GLU A 53 -2.79 18.51 10.71
N TRP A 54 -1.93 17.93 9.87
CA TRP A 54 -1.16 16.72 10.14
C TRP A 54 -0.03 16.97 11.14
N ARG A 55 -0.38 17.13 12.45
CA ARG A 55 0.58 17.49 13.51
C ARG A 55 0.76 16.42 14.58
N ASP A 56 -0.12 15.42 14.63
CA ASP A 56 -0.13 14.38 15.64
C ASP A 56 0.54 13.10 15.09
N MET A 57 1.87 13.02 15.18
CA MET A 57 2.68 11.84 14.78
C MET A 57 2.37 11.32 13.36
N ASN A 58 2.13 12.23 12.43
CA ASN A 58 1.86 11.87 11.05
C ASN A 58 3.13 11.95 10.19
N VAL A 59 3.19 11.11 9.15
CA VAL A 59 4.28 11.16 8.15
C VAL A 59 4.30 12.51 7.43
N PRO A 60 5.45 13.02 6.97
CA PRO A 60 5.51 14.13 6.04
C PRO A 60 4.77 13.80 4.73
N TYR A 61 4.25 14.81 4.04
CA TYR A 61 3.57 14.66 2.74
C TYR A 61 4.44 13.89 1.73
N GLN A 62 5.72 14.23 1.65
CA GLN A 62 6.68 13.58 0.76
C GLN A 62 6.85 12.09 1.07
N ASP A 63 6.92 11.72 2.35
CA ASP A 63 7.05 10.32 2.77
C ASP A 63 5.77 9.53 2.43
N GLY A 64 4.59 10.18 2.57
CA GLY A 64 3.32 9.61 2.11
C GLY A 64 3.29 9.35 0.60
N MET A 65 3.79 10.27 -0.23
CA MET A 65 3.92 10.07 -1.68
C MET A 65 4.80 8.86 -2.00
N ILE A 66 5.93 8.71 -1.29
CA ILE A 66 6.84 7.57 -1.46
C ILE A 66 6.12 6.25 -1.17
N LEU A 67 5.33 6.18 -0.08
CA LEU A 67 4.55 4.97 0.24
C LEU A 67 3.54 4.64 -0.88
N HIS A 68 2.84 5.66 -1.39
CA HIS A 68 1.91 5.52 -2.51
C HIS A 68 2.62 4.95 -3.75
N ASP A 69 3.73 5.56 -4.15
CA ASP A 69 4.44 5.20 -5.38
C ASP A 69 5.02 3.78 -5.30
N ILE A 70 5.58 3.39 -4.15
CA ILE A 70 6.06 2.01 -3.92
C ILE A 70 4.94 0.98 -4.14
N ILE A 71 3.73 1.25 -3.63
CA ILE A 71 2.59 0.33 -3.76
C ILE A 71 2.13 0.22 -5.20
N VAL A 72 2.00 1.36 -5.90
CA VAL A 72 1.55 1.40 -7.31
C VAL A 72 2.58 0.74 -8.22
N ASP A 73 3.86 1.08 -8.09
CA ASP A 73 4.94 0.57 -8.95
C ASP A 73 5.13 -0.94 -8.81
N ARG A 74 4.93 -1.46 -7.60
CA ARG A 74 5.05 -2.89 -7.32
C ARG A 74 3.75 -3.68 -7.48
N GLY A 75 2.62 -3.00 -7.61
CA GLY A 75 1.31 -3.62 -7.73
C GLY A 75 0.87 -4.34 -6.46
N PHE A 76 1.24 -3.83 -5.28
CA PHE A 76 0.87 -4.43 -4.01
C PHE A 76 -0.64 -4.36 -3.77
N THR A 77 -1.20 -5.39 -3.16
CA THR A 77 -2.66 -5.55 -3.00
C THR A 77 -3.09 -5.91 -1.58
N ARG A 78 -2.18 -6.33 -0.72
CA ARG A 78 -2.50 -6.73 0.66
C ARG A 78 -1.55 -6.09 1.65
N ALA A 79 -1.95 -4.94 2.14
CA ALA A 79 -1.13 -4.12 3.03
C ALA A 79 -1.52 -4.27 4.50
N PHE A 80 -0.52 -4.09 5.38
CA PHE A 80 -0.71 -3.92 6.82
C PHE A 80 0.06 -2.70 7.33
N GLU A 81 -0.60 -1.85 8.11
CA GLU A 81 0.01 -0.67 8.75
C GLU A 81 0.03 -0.84 10.26
N ILE A 82 1.21 -0.64 10.86
CA ILE A 82 1.45 -0.69 12.30
C ILE A 82 1.60 0.75 12.80
N GLY A 83 0.53 1.29 13.39
CA GLY A 83 0.44 2.68 13.83
C GLY A 83 -0.28 3.58 12.83
N THR A 84 -1.60 3.70 12.98
CA THR A 84 -2.48 4.52 12.14
C THR A 84 -2.35 6.01 12.44
N SER A 85 -2.17 6.39 13.71
CA SER A 85 -2.32 7.76 14.21
C SER A 85 -3.64 8.38 13.76
N THR A 86 -3.65 9.57 13.19
CA THR A 86 -4.86 10.21 12.64
C THR A 86 -5.10 9.91 11.15
N GLY A 87 -4.34 8.98 10.55
CA GLY A 87 -4.62 8.37 9.26
C GLY A 87 -3.94 9.01 8.05
N HIS A 88 -2.88 9.83 8.22
CA HIS A 88 -2.24 10.46 7.06
C HIS A 88 -1.54 9.45 6.15
N SER A 89 -0.70 8.56 6.71
CA SER A 89 -0.09 7.44 5.97
C SER A 89 -1.14 6.48 5.43
N THR A 90 -2.16 6.19 6.24
CA THR A 90 -3.30 5.35 5.88
C THR A 90 -4.00 5.84 4.61
N ILE A 91 -4.19 7.17 4.44
CA ILE A 91 -4.76 7.76 3.22
C ILE A 91 -3.89 7.49 2.01
N TRP A 92 -2.56 7.70 2.10
CA TRP A 92 -1.63 7.48 1.00
C TRP A 92 -1.59 6.01 0.58
N ILE A 93 -1.51 5.10 1.55
CA ILE A 93 -1.49 3.65 1.32
C ILE A 93 -2.82 3.19 0.71
N ALA A 94 -3.96 3.58 1.28
CA ALA A 94 -5.27 3.19 0.79
C ALA A 94 -5.56 3.78 -0.60
N TRP A 95 -5.12 5.00 -0.89
CA TRP A 95 -5.22 5.60 -2.22
C TRP A 95 -4.44 4.80 -3.26
N ALA A 96 -3.20 4.41 -2.95
CA ALA A 96 -2.41 3.54 -3.83
C ALA A 96 -3.09 2.18 -4.05
N LEU A 97 -3.60 1.56 -2.98
CA LEU A 97 -4.30 0.28 -3.06
C LEU A 97 -5.60 0.36 -3.87
N SER A 98 -6.26 1.51 -3.93
CA SER A 98 -7.40 1.71 -4.84
C SER A 98 -7.01 1.56 -6.31
N LYS A 99 -5.76 1.84 -6.68
CA LYS A 99 -5.23 1.68 -8.05
C LYS A 99 -4.91 0.23 -8.37
N THR A 100 -4.41 -0.50 -7.38
CA THR A 100 -3.97 -1.89 -7.55
C THR A 100 -5.08 -2.91 -7.26
N GLY A 101 -6.22 -2.46 -6.75
CA GLY A 101 -7.35 -3.33 -6.37
C GLY A 101 -7.13 -4.05 -5.04
N GLY A 102 -6.29 -3.48 -4.18
CA GLY A 102 -5.92 -4.04 -2.89
C GLY A 102 -6.68 -3.44 -1.70
N THR A 103 -6.31 -3.89 -0.49
CA THR A 103 -6.86 -3.42 0.79
C THR A 103 -5.77 -3.29 1.85
N LEU A 104 -6.00 -2.40 2.80
CA LEU A 104 -5.15 -2.13 3.96
C LEU A 104 -5.87 -2.58 5.23
N ALA A 105 -5.18 -3.33 6.12
CA ALA A 105 -5.55 -3.38 7.53
C ALA A 105 -4.58 -2.49 8.33
N THR A 106 -5.10 -1.72 9.29
CA THR A 106 -4.29 -0.79 10.09
C THR A 106 -4.66 -0.88 11.57
N VAL A 107 -3.65 -0.80 12.45
CA VAL A 107 -3.82 -0.90 13.90
C VAL A 107 -3.43 0.39 14.62
N GLU A 108 -4.30 0.83 15.55
CA GLU A 108 -4.08 1.98 16.43
C GLU A 108 -4.48 1.62 17.86
N ILE A 109 -3.65 2.02 18.83
CA ILE A 109 -3.89 1.75 20.26
C ILE A 109 -4.74 2.83 20.93
N ASP A 110 -4.65 4.07 20.45
CA ASP A 110 -5.39 5.21 20.99
C ASP A 110 -6.76 5.36 20.32
N GLU A 111 -7.84 5.16 21.09
CA GLU A 111 -9.22 5.19 20.58
C GLU A 111 -9.56 6.54 19.92
N ARG A 112 -9.07 7.66 20.45
CA ARG A 112 -9.36 8.99 19.88
C ARG A 112 -8.69 9.15 18.51
N ARG A 113 -7.43 8.70 18.35
CA ARG A 113 -6.75 8.70 17.05
C ARG A 113 -7.41 7.75 16.07
N TYR A 114 -7.78 6.57 16.52
CA TYR A 114 -8.52 5.58 15.74
C TYR A 114 -9.80 6.17 15.14
N GLU A 115 -10.66 6.83 15.95
CA GLU A 115 -11.88 7.46 15.46
C GLU A 115 -11.58 8.63 14.51
N THR A 116 -10.60 9.47 14.83
CA THR A 116 -10.16 10.56 13.94
C THR A 116 -9.68 10.02 12.58
N ALA A 117 -8.90 8.92 12.57
CA ALA A 117 -8.45 8.29 11.34
C ALA A 117 -9.62 7.78 10.49
N ARG A 118 -10.60 7.13 11.12
CA ARG A 118 -11.82 6.65 10.42
C ARG A 118 -12.59 7.78 9.76
N GLU A 119 -12.76 8.91 10.47
CA GLU A 119 -13.40 10.09 9.92
C GLU A 119 -12.62 10.66 8.73
N ASN A 120 -11.30 10.79 8.84
CA ASN A 120 -10.43 11.28 7.77
C ASN A 120 -10.49 10.37 6.52
N ILE A 121 -10.43 9.06 6.70
CA ILE A 121 -10.55 8.08 5.60
C ILE A 121 -11.93 8.17 4.93
N ALA A 122 -13.00 8.33 5.70
CA ALA A 122 -14.34 8.49 5.14
C ALA A 122 -14.47 9.81 4.36
N MET A 123 -13.92 10.91 4.85
CA MET A 123 -13.89 12.18 4.15
C MET A 123 -13.07 12.11 2.86
N ALA A 124 -11.95 11.40 2.86
CA ALA A 124 -11.14 11.15 1.67
C ALA A 124 -11.83 10.21 0.65
N GLY A 125 -12.84 9.44 1.07
CA GLY A 125 -13.57 8.50 0.19
C GLY A 125 -12.91 7.13 0.05
N LEU A 126 -12.12 6.73 1.03
CA LEU A 126 -11.29 5.52 0.99
C LEU A 126 -11.76 4.39 1.93
N THR A 127 -12.97 4.50 2.48
CA THR A 127 -13.51 3.55 3.47
C THR A 127 -13.51 2.10 2.98
N ASP A 128 -13.78 1.87 1.70
CA ASP A 128 -13.86 0.51 1.12
C ASP A 128 -12.49 -0.17 0.99
N TYR A 129 -11.40 0.58 1.21
CA TYR A 129 -10.02 0.10 1.08
C TYR A 129 -9.32 -0.13 2.42
N VAL A 130 -9.98 0.18 3.57
CA VAL A 130 -9.33 0.17 4.88
C VAL A 130 -10.14 -0.61 5.91
N GLU A 131 -9.49 -1.58 6.54
CA GLU A 131 -9.97 -2.25 7.75
C GLU A 131 -9.22 -1.69 8.96
N PHE A 132 -9.97 -1.18 9.95
CA PHE A 132 -9.40 -0.59 11.16
C PHE A 132 -9.44 -1.55 12.33
N ILE A 133 -8.33 -1.67 13.05
CA ILE A 133 -8.17 -2.49 14.24
C ILE A 133 -7.80 -1.57 15.42
N LEU A 134 -8.66 -1.50 16.44
CA LEU A 134 -8.35 -0.83 17.69
C LEU A 134 -7.68 -1.81 18.64
N GLY A 135 -6.43 -1.56 19.02
CA GLY A 135 -5.71 -2.43 19.97
C GLY A 135 -4.21 -2.22 19.98
N ASP A 136 -3.54 -3.02 20.83
CA ASP A 136 -2.09 -2.99 20.97
C ASP A 136 -1.41 -3.79 19.84
N ALA A 137 -0.57 -3.14 19.08
CA ALA A 137 0.19 -3.77 17.99
C ALA A 137 1.13 -4.88 18.50
N HIS A 138 1.61 -4.81 19.74
CA HIS A 138 2.43 -5.86 20.35
C HIS A 138 1.70 -7.20 20.49
N GLU A 139 0.37 -7.16 20.63
CA GLU A 139 -0.48 -8.35 20.73
C GLU A 139 -1.05 -8.75 19.36
N ILE A 140 -1.43 -7.75 18.55
CA ILE A 140 -2.14 -7.98 17.28
C ILE A 140 -1.19 -8.49 16.20
N VAL A 141 0.00 -7.89 16.03
CA VAL A 141 0.92 -8.24 14.94
C VAL A 141 1.36 -9.70 14.98
N PRO A 142 1.78 -10.28 16.12
CA PRO A 142 2.13 -11.70 16.18
C PRO A 142 0.93 -12.62 15.89
N ALA A 143 -0.29 -12.21 16.25
CA ALA A 143 -1.53 -12.98 16.07
C ALA A 143 -2.15 -12.88 14.66
N LEU A 144 -1.64 -12.00 13.79
CA LEU A 144 -2.15 -11.85 12.43
C LEU A 144 -2.05 -13.15 11.63
N GLU A 145 -3.11 -13.46 10.90
CA GLU A 145 -3.15 -14.58 9.97
C GLU A 145 -3.02 -14.14 8.52
N GLY A 146 -2.59 -15.07 7.66
CA GLY A 146 -2.45 -14.85 6.23
C GLY A 146 -1.11 -14.23 5.84
N THR A 147 -1.06 -13.67 4.62
CA THR A 147 0.17 -13.12 4.03
C THR A 147 -0.04 -11.70 3.55
N TYR A 148 1.04 -10.92 3.51
CA TYR A 148 1.05 -9.51 3.14
C TYR A 148 2.15 -9.25 2.11
N ASP A 149 1.90 -8.34 1.18
CA ASP A 149 2.88 -7.88 0.19
C ASP A 149 3.46 -6.51 0.53
N PHE A 150 2.79 -5.74 1.38
CA PHE A 150 3.26 -4.45 1.88
C PHE A 150 3.00 -4.33 3.39
N VAL A 151 4.04 -4.01 4.16
CA VAL A 151 3.92 -3.71 5.60
C VAL A 151 4.55 -2.35 5.86
N PHE A 152 3.82 -1.45 6.52
CA PHE A 152 4.33 -0.16 6.97
C PHE A 152 4.36 -0.11 8.50
N SER A 153 5.52 0.19 9.09
CA SER A 153 5.72 0.26 10.54
C SER A 153 6.09 1.69 10.95
N ASP A 154 5.21 2.34 11.72
CA ASP A 154 5.43 3.67 12.29
C ASP A 154 4.87 3.81 13.73
N ALA A 155 4.90 2.73 14.52
CA ALA A 155 4.45 2.72 15.92
C ALA A 155 5.63 2.84 16.90
N ASP A 156 5.71 1.94 17.91
CA ASP A 156 6.75 1.92 18.92
C ASP A 156 8.11 1.57 18.31
N LYS A 157 9.02 2.54 18.32
CA LYS A 157 10.38 2.41 17.75
C LYS A 157 11.22 1.36 18.45
N GLY A 158 10.99 1.15 19.74
CA GLY A 158 11.66 0.11 20.51
C GLY A 158 11.24 -1.31 20.11
N TRP A 159 10.12 -1.44 19.40
CA TRP A 159 9.55 -2.73 19.00
C TRP A 159 9.74 -3.07 17.51
N TYR A 160 10.42 -2.24 16.73
CA TYR A 160 10.56 -2.41 15.27
C TYR A 160 11.17 -3.74 14.85
N ILE A 161 12.17 -4.24 15.59
CA ILE A 161 12.77 -5.55 15.32
C ILE A 161 11.73 -6.65 15.53
N ASN A 162 10.95 -6.59 16.61
CA ASN A 162 9.91 -7.57 16.90
C ASN A 162 8.81 -7.54 15.81
N TYR A 163 8.36 -6.35 15.40
CA TYR A 163 7.39 -6.23 14.30
C TYR A 163 7.91 -6.84 13.00
N PHE A 164 9.18 -6.61 12.68
CA PHE A 164 9.81 -7.21 11.51
C PHE A 164 9.83 -8.74 11.64
N ASP A 165 10.31 -9.28 12.75
CA ASP A 165 10.43 -10.71 12.98
C ASP A 165 9.07 -11.43 12.96
N ASP A 166 8.01 -10.81 13.52
CA ASP A 166 6.65 -11.33 13.51
C ASP A 166 6.01 -11.29 12.11
N MET A 167 6.33 -10.27 11.31
CA MET A 167 5.79 -10.11 9.95
C MET A 167 6.59 -10.86 8.89
N TYR A 168 7.89 -11.08 9.07
CA TYR A 168 8.77 -11.73 8.09
C TYR A 168 8.23 -13.07 7.56
N PRO A 169 7.75 -14.03 8.40
CA PRO A 169 7.17 -15.27 7.91
C PRO A 169 5.83 -15.10 7.18
N LYS A 170 5.20 -13.94 7.30
CA LYS A 170 3.91 -13.60 6.68
C LYS A 170 4.07 -12.79 5.39
N LEU A 171 5.31 -12.47 4.99
CA LEU A 171 5.61 -11.74 3.77
C LEU A 171 5.56 -12.65 2.53
N THR A 172 4.88 -12.20 1.47
CA THR A 172 4.89 -12.87 0.17
C THR A 172 6.26 -12.75 -0.53
N ASP A 173 6.46 -13.47 -1.64
CA ASP A 173 7.75 -13.50 -2.35
C ASP A 173 8.22 -12.15 -2.92
N ASN A 174 7.31 -11.20 -3.12
CA ASN A 174 7.63 -9.85 -3.63
C ASN A 174 7.45 -8.76 -2.58
N ALA A 175 7.20 -9.14 -1.33
CA ALA A 175 6.80 -8.21 -0.28
C ALA A 175 7.89 -7.24 0.12
N CYS A 176 7.46 -6.09 0.64
CA CYS A 176 8.31 -5.12 1.33
C CYS A 176 7.81 -4.85 2.75
N PHE A 177 8.75 -4.83 3.69
CA PHE A 177 8.56 -4.26 5.02
C PHE A 177 9.19 -2.86 5.04
N ILE A 178 8.40 -1.84 5.30
CA ILE A 178 8.78 -0.44 5.28
C ILE A 178 8.79 0.10 6.71
N ALA A 179 9.93 0.62 7.16
CA ALA A 179 10.07 1.22 8.49
C ALA A 179 10.28 2.74 8.36
N HIS A 180 9.41 3.51 9.03
CA HIS A 180 9.52 4.97 9.06
C HIS A 180 10.45 5.46 10.18
N ASN A 181 10.99 6.68 10.05
CA ASN A 181 11.99 7.30 10.90
C ASN A 181 13.32 6.52 10.97
N VAL A 182 13.61 5.71 9.97
CA VAL A 182 14.87 4.97 9.85
C VAL A 182 15.68 5.56 8.71
N GLY A 183 16.83 6.16 9.04
CA GLY A 183 17.70 6.83 8.08
C GLY A 183 19.18 6.54 8.35
N GLU A 184 20.01 6.60 7.31
CA GLU A 184 21.47 6.59 7.47
C GLU A 184 21.96 8.01 7.82
N SER A 185 21.73 8.45 9.05
CA SER A 185 22.20 9.76 9.48
C SER A 185 23.71 9.74 9.75
N ARG A 186 24.45 10.71 9.20
CA ARG A 186 25.89 10.91 9.47
C ARG A 186 26.18 11.26 10.93
N PHE A 187 25.16 11.54 11.73
CA PHE A 187 25.25 11.97 13.13
C PHE A 187 24.67 10.96 14.12
N GLN A 188 24.15 9.83 13.64
CA GLN A 188 23.65 8.80 14.54
C GLN A 188 24.82 8.08 15.22
N SER A 189 24.73 7.92 16.55
CA SER A 189 25.68 7.09 17.27
C SER A 189 25.55 5.64 16.79
N ALA A 190 26.66 4.90 16.74
CA ALA A 190 26.67 3.47 16.38
C ALA A 190 25.82 2.56 17.30
N ARG A 191 25.08 3.13 18.24
CA ARG A 191 24.19 2.46 19.21
C ARG A 191 22.79 3.06 19.23
N SER A 192 22.36 3.72 18.14
CA SER A 192 20.97 4.14 18.02
C SER A 192 20.06 2.95 17.68
N TRP A 193 18.80 3.01 18.07
CA TRP A 193 17.81 1.97 17.73
C TRP A 193 17.68 1.78 16.21
N GLU A 194 17.88 2.83 15.41
CA GLU A 194 17.84 2.75 13.95
C GLU A 194 19.03 1.91 13.41
N ALA A 195 20.22 2.08 14.00
CA ALA A 195 21.40 1.30 13.61
C ALA A 195 21.21 -0.18 13.97
N GLU A 196 20.67 -0.47 15.15
CA GLU A 196 20.35 -1.83 15.59
C GLU A 196 19.30 -2.47 14.67
N TYR A 197 18.24 -1.73 14.34
CA TYR A 197 17.21 -2.17 13.40
C TYR A 197 17.80 -2.47 12.00
N LEU A 198 18.55 -1.53 11.41
CA LEU A 198 19.16 -1.72 10.09
C LEU A 198 20.15 -2.89 10.07
N GLU A 199 20.96 -3.07 11.15
CA GLU A 199 21.84 -4.23 11.28
C GLU A 199 21.05 -5.54 11.32
N HIS A 200 19.91 -5.56 12.01
CA HIS A 200 19.06 -6.73 12.14
C HIS A 200 18.44 -7.14 10.82
N VAL A 201 17.71 -6.22 10.17
CA VAL A 201 16.97 -6.53 8.93
C VAL A 201 17.88 -6.85 7.73
N ARG A 202 19.11 -6.29 7.71
CA ARG A 202 20.12 -6.60 6.69
C ARG A 202 20.69 -8.02 6.78
N LYS A 203 20.41 -8.75 7.87
CA LYS A 203 20.78 -10.15 8.05
C LYS A 203 19.75 -11.13 7.51
N ALA A 204 18.56 -10.66 7.16
CA ALA A 204 17.51 -11.50 6.56
C ALA A 204 17.99 -12.03 5.18
N PRO A 205 18.07 -13.37 5.00
CA PRO A 205 18.87 -13.97 3.91
C PRO A 205 18.29 -13.77 2.50
N ASP A 206 17.01 -13.49 2.39
CA ASP A 206 16.26 -13.34 1.13
C ASP A 206 15.72 -11.92 0.94
N MET A 207 16.26 -10.95 1.68
CA MET A 207 15.80 -9.56 1.64
C MET A 207 16.94 -8.58 1.36
N LEU A 208 16.61 -7.52 0.61
CA LEU A 208 17.48 -6.37 0.42
C LEU A 208 16.91 -5.17 1.17
N THR A 209 17.77 -4.52 1.95
CA THR A 209 17.40 -3.29 2.68
C THR A 209 18.10 -2.09 2.07
N ILE A 210 17.29 -1.10 1.65
CA ILE A 210 17.76 0.21 1.23
C ILE A 210 17.08 1.29 2.07
N VAL A 211 17.77 2.42 2.28
CA VAL A 211 17.17 3.64 2.84
C VAL A 211 16.82 4.55 1.68
N HIS A 212 15.54 4.95 1.59
CA HIS A 212 15.06 5.77 0.47
C HIS A 212 15.72 7.15 0.48
N PRO A 213 16.40 7.56 -0.59
CA PRO A 213 17.22 8.79 -0.61
C PRO A 213 16.40 10.07 -0.44
N ASP A 214 15.16 10.09 -0.90
CA ASP A 214 14.28 11.25 -0.91
C ASP A 214 13.34 11.32 0.30
N ALA A 215 13.37 10.32 1.20
CA ALA A 215 12.53 10.34 2.38
C ALA A 215 12.95 11.45 3.34
N ARG A 216 11.97 12.27 3.76
CA ARG A 216 12.24 13.42 4.61
C ARG A 216 12.62 13.03 6.02
N ASN A 217 11.92 12.05 6.59
CA ASN A 217 12.14 11.56 7.95
C ASN A 217 12.82 10.19 7.99
N GLY A 218 13.27 9.68 6.84
CA GLY A 218 13.89 8.36 6.72
C GLY A 218 12.85 7.25 6.54
N ILE A 219 13.01 6.49 5.45
CA ILE A 219 12.25 5.30 5.12
C ILE A 219 13.25 4.19 4.80
N ALA A 220 13.30 3.15 5.64
CA ALA A 220 14.03 1.93 5.32
C ALA A 220 13.07 0.94 4.65
N MET A 221 13.45 0.49 3.45
CA MET A 221 12.71 -0.48 2.67
C MET A 221 13.46 -1.82 2.72
N THR A 222 12.87 -2.83 3.32
CA THR A 222 13.40 -4.19 3.38
C THR A 222 12.48 -5.08 2.54
N CYS A 223 12.92 -5.43 1.33
CA CYS A 223 12.09 -6.13 0.36
C CYS A 223 12.66 -7.51 0.02
N LYS A 224 11.80 -8.51 -0.17
CA LYS A 224 12.23 -9.80 -0.70
C LYS A 224 12.72 -9.63 -2.13
N GLU A 225 13.88 -10.21 -2.41
CA GLU A 225 14.41 -10.27 -3.78
C GLU A 225 13.66 -11.34 -4.55
N VAL A 226 13.00 -10.94 -5.61
CA VAL A 226 12.54 -11.90 -6.63
C VAL A 226 13.78 -12.48 -7.28
N ASN A 227 13.87 -13.79 -7.41
CA ASN A 227 14.92 -14.47 -8.17
C ASN A 227 14.95 -13.88 -9.60
N GLY A 228 15.75 -12.83 -9.82
CA GLY A 228 15.80 -12.13 -11.11
C GLY A 228 16.16 -10.65 -11.06
N GLY A 229 16.67 -10.14 -9.94
CA GLY A 229 17.25 -8.81 -9.85
C GLY A 229 16.20 -7.69 -9.72
N LEU A 230 16.38 -6.83 -8.75
CA LEU A 230 15.80 -5.47 -8.74
C LEU A 230 16.22 -4.80 -10.05
N GLY A 231 15.27 -4.45 -10.90
CA GLY A 231 15.54 -3.55 -12.01
C GLY A 231 16.28 -2.33 -11.45
N ALA A 232 17.49 -2.08 -11.95
CA ALA A 232 18.29 -0.95 -11.54
C ALA A 232 17.38 0.29 -11.55
N VAL A 233 17.35 1.02 -10.45
CA VAL A 233 16.87 2.40 -10.43
C VAL A 233 17.85 3.14 -11.34
N GLU A 234 17.51 3.27 -12.63
CA GLU A 234 18.26 4.11 -13.54
C GLU A 234 18.14 5.56 -13.05
N ASP A 235 19.30 6.14 -12.74
CA ASP A 235 19.46 7.58 -12.49
C ASP A 235 18.74 8.37 -13.59
N ARG A 236 17.68 9.06 -13.22
CA ARG A 236 17.04 10.07 -14.05
C ARG A 236 17.24 11.45 -13.45
#